data_78774f4d4822667ee21afe71d209844a
#
_entry.id   78774f4d4822667ee21afe71d209844a
#
_cell.length_a   1.000
_cell.length_b   1.000
_cell.length_c   1.000
_cell.angle_alpha   90.00
_cell.angle_beta   90.00
_cell.angle_gamma   90.00
#
_symmetry.space_group_name_H-M   'P 1'
#
loop_
_entity.id
_entity.type
_entity.pdbx_description
1 polymer ?
#
loop_
_entity_poly.entity_id
_entity_poly.type
_entity_poly.pdbx_seq_one_letter_code
_entity_poly.pdbx_strand_id
1 'polypeptide(L)'
;FELVRDANNQWRISNPPDGLLVSRYLFSTNFTPVTVHFLDASGSVLVPEQRYFANGDQALTAAVQAVLSGPSERLAPALRRASVSELDVDNVSLDERGVAMVELGSDGLRLTTEERQNLLAEIVNTVVGFAQVTAVQVSIGGLVIVGEFGRTELDDDDFTRMSPDNVTAQRSLFAIAEGRVVALREADWADFSPVEADLTRPELIAVRSDLAEVAAITDSATRLVLAPVGAAKSRTVRTGAGLLRPDFARNGELWSATASGPGSFRVFRDGLTIRVDGSELPKRPLVASKLSPDGTRIALVLRNGTRTEVGVAVVVRTDDQIRLTGWRPLEVNLSTGTDGAALDLGWASRSTSTKWSPAEVAVLQRLETGDTSVVRVSEDGATATDIGPTKAASLIKLAVVPGRPAVALTDSGAGYRFESEFNWVLAVTAVDDLVYSG
;
A
#
# COMPACT_ATOMS: atom_id res chain seq x y z
N PHE A 1 8.76 -7.43 27.50
CA PHE A 1 8.14 -8.20 28.60
C PHE A 1 8.68 -7.72 29.93
N GLU A 2 7.82 -7.50 30.90
CA GLU A 2 8.22 -7.24 32.28
C GLU A 2 8.44 -8.57 32.99
N LEU A 3 9.60 -8.75 33.62
CA LEU A 3 9.94 -9.96 34.35
C LEU A 3 10.00 -9.65 35.84
N VAL A 4 9.29 -10.42 36.63
CA VAL A 4 9.30 -10.35 38.10
C VAL A 4 9.74 -11.68 38.71
N ARG A 5 10.35 -11.63 39.90
CA ARG A 5 10.64 -12.85 40.65
C ARG A 5 9.45 -13.22 41.51
N ASP A 6 9.03 -14.47 41.42
CA ASP A 6 7.99 -15.02 42.30
C ASP A 6 8.53 -15.34 43.72
N ALA A 7 7.64 -15.77 44.61
CA ALA A 7 8.01 -16.12 45.99
C ALA A 7 9.05 -17.25 46.10
N ASN A 8 9.24 -18.03 45.02
CA ASN A 8 10.23 -19.10 44.94
C ASN A 8 11.52 -18.64 44.25
N ASN A 9 11.68 -17.31 44.06
CA ASN A 9 12.83 -16.70 43.40
C ASN A 9 12.99 -17.08 41.90
N GLN A 10 11.90 -17.53 41.25
CA GLN A 10 11.88 -17.84 39.83
C GLN A 10 11.37 -16.66 39.01
N TRP A 11 11.97 -16.44 37.86
CA TRP A 11 11.54 -15.41 36.95
C TRP A 11 10.20 -15.78 36.28
N ARG A 12 9.26 -14.84 36.28
CA ARG A 12 7.95 -14.93 35.63
C ARG A 12 7.68 -13.69 34.80
N ILE A 13 6.94 -13.85 33.70
CA ILE A 13 6.39 -12.73 32.96
C ILE A 13 5.21 -12.19 33.76
N SER A 14 5.28 -10.93 34.21
CA SER A 14 4.26 -10.32 35.09
C SER A 14 3.01 -9.91 34.34
N ASN A 15 3.12 -9.47 33.11
CA ASN A 15 2.03 -8.99 32.28
C ASN A 15 2.24 -9.44 30.84
N PRO A 16 1.94 -10.71 30.49
CA PRO A 16 2.04 -11.16 29.12
C PRO A 16 0.99 -10.44 28.26
N PRO A 17 1.33 -9.95 27.08
CA PRO A 17 0.32 -9.52 26.12
C PRO A 17 -0.54 -10.71 25.71
N ASP A 18 -1.80 -10.47 25.36
CA ASP A 18 -2.65 -11.48 24.76
C ASP A 18 -2.04 -11.99 23.44
N GLY A 19 -2.11 -13.31 23.24
CA GLY A 19 -1.63 -13.97 22.03
C GLY A 19 -0.66 -15.12 22.29
N LEU A 20 -0.18 -15.71 21.22
CA LEU A 20 0.81 -16.77 21.25
C LEU A 20 2.22 -16.20 21.02
N LEU A 21 3.13 -16.48 21.96
CA LEU A 21 4.55 -16.21 21.77
C LEU A 21 5.21 -17.42 21.10
N VAL A 22 5.50 -17.29 19.83
CA VAL A 22 6.20 -18.33 19.05
C VAL A 22 7.52 -17.78 18.50
N SER A 23 8.51 -18.67 18.30
CA SER A 23 9.73 -18.25 17.59
C SER A 23 9.43 -17.91 16.13
N ARG A 24 10.22 -17.02 15.51
CA ARG A 24 10.08 -16.69 14.09
C ARG A 24 10.09 -17.93 13.20
N TYR A 25 10.96 -18.89 13.51
CA TYR A 25 11.05 -20.16 12.80
C TYR A 25 9.75 -20.96 12.88
N LEU A 26 9.20 -21.16 14.07
CA LEU A 26 7.93 -21.88 14.24
C LEU A 26 6.78 -21.14 13.57
N PHE A 27 6.76 -19.80 13.63
CA PHE A 27 5.75 -19.01 12.95
C PHE A 27 5.81 -19.18 11.44
N SER A 28 6.98 -19.00 10.83
CA SER A 28 7.14 -19.12 9.37
C SER A 28 6.92 -20.53 8.83
N THR A 29 7.08 -21.56 9.69
CA THR A 29 6.93 -22.96 9.29
C THR A 29 5.48 -23.45 9.43
N ASN A 30 4.74 -22.93 10.40
CA ASN A 30 3.40 -23.47 10.76
C ASN A 30 2.25 -22.54 10.39
N PHE A 31 2.53 -21.31 9.93
CA PHE A 31 1.50 -20.35 9.53
C PHE A 31 1.73 -19.88 8.10
N THR A 32 0.66 -19.85 7.33
CA THR A 32 0.66 -19.29 5.97
C THR A 32 0.07 -17.88 5.99
N PRO A 33 0.78 -16.89 5.42
CA PRO A 33 0.22 -15.57 5.19
C PRO A 33 -0.87 -15.65 4.13
N VAL A 34 -2.04 -15.10 4.43
CA VAL A 34 -3.18 -14.99 3.51
C VAL A 34 -3.64 -13.54 3.51
N THR A 35 -3.90 -13.01 2.33
CA THR A 35 -4.49 -11.68 2.20
C THR A 35 -6.01 -11.80 2.28
N VAL A 36 -6.59 -11.26 3.34
CA VAL A 36 -8.04 -11.11 3.49
C VAL A 36 -8.44 -9.76 2.90
N HIS A 37 -9.52 -9.74 2.15
CA HIS A 37 -9.98 -8.53 1.46
C HIS A 37 -11.25 -8.01 2.07
N PHE A 38 -11.33 -6.67 2.21
CA PHE A 38 -12.49 -5.94 2.66
C PHE A 38 -12.76 -4.75 1.74
N LEU A 39 -13.98 -4.24 1.71
CA LEU A 39 -14.28 -3.05 0.93
C LEU A 39 -13.96 -1.78 1.71
N ASP A 40 -13.41 -0.79 1.01
CA ASP A 40 -13.23 0.56 1.53
C ASP A 40 -14.57 1.20 1.94
N ALA A 41 -14.54 2.32 2.64
CA ALA A 41 -15.76 2.99 3.12
C ALA A 41 -16.75 3.35 1.98
N SER A 42 -16.27 3.56 0.75
CA SER A 42 -17.12 3.80 -0.43
C SER A 42 -17.74 2.54 -1.01
N GLY A 43 -17.23 1.36 -0.68
CA GLY A 43 -17.63 0.08 -1.27
C GLY A 43 -17.14 -0.14 -2.70
N SER A 44 -16.13 0.59 -3.14
CA SER A 44 -15.65 0.57 -4.52
C SER A 44 -14.27 -0.05 -4.71
N VAL A 45 -13.50 -0.22 -3.63
CA VAL A 45 -12.13 -0.74 -3.69
C VAL A 45 -11.92 -1.83 -2.65
N LEU A 46 -11.35 -2.94 -3.08
CA LEU A 46 -10.90 -4.00 -2.18
C LEU A 46 -9.60 -3.57 -1.49
N VAL A 47 -9.63 -3.67 -0.18
CA VAL A 47 -8.52 -3.31 0.71
C VAL A 47 -7.92 -4.60 1.25
N PRO A 48 -6.66 -4.92 0.92
CA PRO A 48 -6.00 -6.13 1.41
C PRO A 48 -5.58 -5.96 2.87
N GLU A 49 -5.80 -6.98 3.68
CA GLU A 49 -5.27 -7.09 5.04
C GLU A 49 -4.53 -8.42 5.20
N GLN A 50 -3.26 -8.37 5.58
CA GLN A 50 -2.48 -9.58 5.81
C GLN A 50 -2.91 -10.24 7.13
N ARG A 51 -3.25 -11.53 7.04
CA ARG A 51 -3.51 -12.41 8.19
C ARG A 51 -2.71 -13.70 8.07
N TYR A 52 -2.57 -14.41 9.18
CA TYR A 52 -1.79 -15.64 9.25
C TYR A 52 -2.67 -16.76 9.77
N PHE A 53 -2.78 -17.83 9.00
CA PHE A 53 -3.56 -19.00 9.37
C PHE A 53 -2.64 -20.18 9.58
N ALA A 54 -2.97 -21.04 10.55
CA ALA A 54 -2.27 -22.30 10.75
C ALA A 54 -2.38 -23.16 9.48
N ASN A 55 -1.27 -23.80 9.12
CA ASN A 55 -1.24 -24.69 7.96
C ASN A 55 -2.16 -25.90 8.21
N GLY A 56 -2.88 -26.32 7.17
CA GLY A 56 -3.78 -27.49 7.23
C GLY A 56 -5.09 -27.28 6.47
N ASP A 57 -5.93 -28.29 6.50
CA ASP A 57 -7.18 -28.36 5.73
C ASP A 57 -8.21 -27.30 6.14
N GLN A 58 -8.07 -26.73 7.33
CA GLN A 58 -8.97 -25.70 7.86
C GLN A 58 -8.61 -24.28 7.43
N ALA A 59 -7.50 -24.07 6.70
CA ALA A 59 -7.03 -22.73 6.36
C ALA A 59 -8.03 -21.96 5.47
N LEU A 60 -8.69 -22.64 4.52
CA LEU A 60 -9.74 -22.04 3.68
C LEU A 60 -10.95 -21.60 4.51
N THR A 61 -11.44 -22.48 5.40
CA THR A 61 -12.56 -22.17 6.30
C THR A 61 -12.21 -20.99 7.20
N ALA A 62 -11.01 -20.98 7.78
CA ALA A 62 -10.54 -19.91 8.64
C ALA A 62 -10.44 -18.56 7.88
N ALA A 63 -10.05 -18.57 6.60
CA ALA A 63 -10.00 -17.38 5.77
C ALA A 63 -11.40 -16.82 5.50
N VAL A 64 -12.39 -17.67 5.16
CA VAL A 64 -13.78 -17.24 5.00
C VAL A 64 -14.36 -16.70 6.31
N GLN A 65 -14.11 -17.38 7.42
CA GLN A 65 -14.51 -16.89 8.76
C GLN A 65 -13.87 -15.53 9.08
N ALA A 66 -12.62 -15.29 8.65
CA ALA A 66 -11.95 -14.02 8.85
C ALA A 66 -12.61 -12.88 8.04
N VAL A 67 -13.11 -13.16 6.83
CA VAL A 67 -13.93 -12.19 6.07
C VAL A 67 -15.20 -11.86 6.86
N LEU A 68 -15.95 -12.86 7.31
CA LEU A 68 -17.19 -12.65 8.06
C LEU A 68 -16.97 -11.95 9.41
N SER A 69 -15.86 -12.23 10.08
CA SER A 69 -15.47 -11.57 11.35
C SER A 69 -15.09 -10.09 11.17
N GLY A 70 -14.84 -9.68 9.92
CA GLY A 70 -14.48 -8.31 9.59
C GLY A 70 -13.00 -7.95 9.77
N PRO A 71 -12.64 -6.71 9.44
CA PRO A 71 -11.27 -6.20 9.51
C PRO A 71 -10.77 -6.08 10.95
N SER A 72 -9.44 -5.96 11.10
CA SER A 72 -8.83 -5.65 12.40
C SER A 72 -9.33 -4.32 12.95
N GLU A 73 -9.32 -4.17 14.28
CA GLU A 73 -9.69 -2.92 14.96
C GLU A 73 -8.92 -1.71 14.42
N ARG A 74 -7.68 -1.91 14.00
CA ARG A 74 -6.84 -0.86 13.44
C ARG A 74 -7.38 -0.35 12.10
N LEU A 75 -7.79 -1.26 11.21
CA LEU A 75 -8.19 -0.93 9.83
C LEU A 75 -9.70 -0.63 9.72
N ALA A 76 -10.51 -1.19 10.60
CA ALA A 76 -11.97 -1.05 10.61
C ALA A 76 -12.49 0.40 10.46
N PRO A 77 -11.86 1.44 11.05
CA PRO A 77 -12.35 2.82 10.88
C PRO A 77 -12.28 3.35 9.44
N ALA A 78 -11.45 2.77 8.57
CA ALA A 78 -11.30 3.18 7.17
C ALA A 78 -12.14 2.34 6.19
N LEU A 79 -12.85 1.32 6.69
CA LEU A 79 -13.53 0.34 5.87
C LEU A 79 -15.05 0.41 6.05
N ARG A 80 -15.75 -0.15 5.08
CA ARG A 80 -17.19 -0.35 5.17
C ARG A 80 -17.47 -1.45 6.20
N ARG A 81 -18.39 -1.21 7.11
CA ARG A 81 -18.90 -2.27 7.98
C ARG A 81 -19.86 -3.15 7.17
N ALA A 82 -19.48 -4.39 6.95
CA ALA A 82 -20.40 -5.38 6.44
C ALA A 82 -21.42 -5.75 7.52
N SER A 83 -22.70 -5.83 7.16
CA SER A 83 -23.78 -6.31 8.06
C SER A 83 -23.77 -7.84 8.18
N VAL A 84 -22.58 -8.47 8.13
CA VAL A 84 -22.42 -9.93 7.99
C VAL A 84 -21.94 -10.65 9.24
N SER A 85 -21.82 -9.94 10.35
CA SER A 85 -21.30 -10.53 11.62
C SER A 85 -22.15 -11.64 12.23
N GLU A 86 -23.36 -11.86 11.73
CA GLU A 86 -24.28 -12.94 12.15
C GLU A 86 -24.26 -14.13 11.19
N LEU A 87 -23.43 -14.09 10.14
CA LEU A 87 -23.34 -15.20 9.18
C LEU A 87 -22.38 -16.25 9.67
N ASP A 88 -22.82 -17.50 9.62
CA ASP A 88 -21.98 -18.65 9.87
C ASP A 88 -21.47 -19.27 8.57
N VAL A 89 -20.31 -19.88 8.64
CA VAL A 89 -19.76 -20.73 7.58
C VAL A 89 -20.23 -22.15 7.84
N ASP A 90 -21.13 -22.64 7.01
CA ASP A 90 -21.65 -24.01 7.15
C ASP A 90 -20.61 -25.03 6.64
N ASN A 91 -19.99 -24.76 5.48
CA ASN A 91 -18.97 -25.63 4.89
C ASN A 91 -18.04 -24.87 3.95
N VAL A 92 -16.80 -25.32 3.86
CA VAL A 92 -15.85 -24.92 2.80
C VAL A 92 -15.14 -26.17 2.31
N SER A 93 -15.28 -26.49 1.04
CA SER A 93 -14.64 -27.64 0.41
C SER A 93 -13.97 -27.26 -0.91
N LEU A 94 -13.03 -28.06 -1.36
CA LEU A 94 -12.31 -27.88 -2.62
C LEU A 94 -12.57 -29.09 -3.51
N ASP A 95 -13.02 -28.87 -4.75
CA ASP A 95 -13.20 -29.95 -5.71
C ASP A 95 -11.89 -30.32 -6.44
N GLU A 96 -11.92 -31.38 -7.24
CA GLU A 96 -10.75 -31.88 -7.99
C GLU A 96 -10.24 -30.87 -9.05
N ARG A 97 -11.06 -29.89 -9.45
CA ARG A 97 -10.70 -28.84 -10.43
C ARG A 97 -10.08 -27.62 -9.75
N GLY A 98 -10.05 -27.61 -8.41
CA GLY A 98 -9.58 -26.46 -7.63
C GLY A 98 -10.67 -25.41 -7.41
N VAL A 99 -11.96 -25.72 -7.60
CA VAL A 99 -13.08 -24.83 -7.28
C VAL A 99 -13.40 -24.94 -5.80
N ALA A 100 -13.29 -23.83 -5.08
CA ALA A 100 -13.68 -23.75 -3.69
C ALA A 100 -15.19 -23.52 -3.57
N MET A 101 -15.87 -24.47 -2.91
CA MET A 101 -17.31 -24.40 -2.61
C MET A 101 -17.47 -23.80 -1.22
N VAL A 102 -18.02 -22.60 -1.12
CA VAL A 102 -18.28 -21.89 0.15
C VAL A 102 -19.77 -21.87 0.41
N GLU A 103 -20.18 -22.49 1.50
CA GLU A 103 -21.58 -22.54 1.93
C GLU A 103 -21.76 -21.69 3.19
N LEU A 104 -22.64 -20.70 3.09
CA LEU A 104 -22.97 -19.79 4.18
C LEU A 104 -24.40 -20.05 4.68
N GLY A 105 -24.60 -19.79 5.96
CA GLY A 105 -25.89 -19.98 6.63
C GLY A 105 -27.01 -19.16 6.04
N SER A 106 -28.25 -19.59 6.27
CA SER A 106 -29.47 -19.01 5.70
C SER A 106 -29.76 -17.57 6.13
N ASP A 107 -29.14 -17.06 7.19
CA ASP A 107 -29.30 -15.67 7.64
C ASP A 107 -28.79 -14.67 6.58
N GLY A 108 -27.85 -15.08 5.75
CA GLY A 108 -27.39 -14.29 4.61
C GLY A 108 -28.44 -14.04 3.52
N LEU A 109 -29.58 -14.75 3.53
CA LEU A 109 -30.70 -14.47 2.62
C LEU A 109 -31.38 -13.12 2.93
N ARG A 110 -31.17 -12.55 4.11
CA ARG A 110 -31.66 -11.21 4.50
C ARG A 110 -30.83 -10.08 3.89
N LEU A 111 -29.63 -10.38 3.41
CA LEU A 111 -28.76 -9.39 2.76
C LEU A 111 -29.41 -8.87 1.48
N THR A 112 -29.25 -7.58 1.24
CA THR A 112 -29.60 -6.95 -0.04
C THR A 112 -28.75 -7.54 -1.18
N THR A 113 -29.15 -7.31 -2.43
CA THR A 113 -28.37 -7.73 -3.59
C THR A 113 -26.98 -7.10 -3.58
N GLU A 114 -26.87 -5.81 -3.21
CA GLU A 114 -25.58 -5.11 -3.11
C GLU A 114 -24.69 -5.71 -2.03
N GLU A 115 -25.22 -5.96 -0.84
CA GLU A 115 -24.46 -6.58 0.25
C GLU A 115 -23.96 -7.98 -0.11
N ARG A 116 -24.79 -8.78 -0.82
CA ARG A 116 -24.36 -10.09 -1.33
C ARG A 116 -23.24 -9.99 -2.35
N GLN A 117 -23.30 -9.03 -3.29
CA GLN A 117 -22.24 -8.81 -4.27
C GLN A 117 -20.94 -8.31 -3.61
N ASN A 118 -21.05 -7.46 -2.61
CA ASN A 118 -19.92 -7.00 -1.83
C ASN A 118 -19.25 -8.14 -1.07
N LEU A 119 -20.03 -8.95 -0.36
CA LEU A 119 -19.55 -10.14 0.33
C LEU A 119 -18.89 -11.14 -0.62
N LEU A 120 -19.50 -11.34 -1.79
CA LEU A 120 -18.98 -12.20 -2.83
C LEU A 120 -17.58 -11.73 -3.29
N ALA A 121 -17.42 -10.41 -3.52
CA ALA A 121 -16.13 -9.83 -3.88
C ALA A 121 -15.05 -10.05 -2.79
N GLU A 122 -15.40 -9.86 -1.52
CA GLU A 122 -14.50 -10.06 -0.39
C GLU A 122 -14.08 -11.53 -0.24
N ILE A 123 -15.03 -12.46 -0.31
CA ILE A 123 -14.78 -13.91 -0.20
C ILE A 123 -13.95 -14.40 -1.39
N VAL A 124 -14.37 -14.11 -2.63
CA VAL A 124 -13.69 -14.61 -3.83
C VAL A 124 -12.24 -14.14 -3.84
N ASN A 125 -11.98 -12.83 -3.67
CA ASN A 125 -10.61 -12.30 -3.69
C ASN A 125 -9.75 -12.82 -2.53
N THR A 126 -10.35 -13.18 -1.40
CA THR A 126 -9.63 -13.81 -0.28
C THR A 126 -9.27 -15.25 -0.60
N VAL A 127 -10.22 -16.04 -1.10
CA VAL A 127 -10.09 -17.49 -1.27
C VAL A 127 -9.24 -17.86 -2.49
N VAL A 128 -9.30 -17.11 -3.59
CA VAL A 128 -8.40 -17.30 -4.75
C VAL A 128 -6.93 -17.01 -4.45
N GLY A 129 -6.64 -16.36 -3.33
CA GLY A 129 -5.27 -16.17 -2.82
C GLY A 129 -4.55 -17.47 -2.45
N PHE A 130 -5.27 -18.57 -2.23
CA PHE A 130 -4.68 -19.88 -2.00
C PHE A 130 -4.23 -20.53 -3.30
N ALA A 131 -3.01 -21.07 -3.33
CA ALA A 131 -2.39 -21.57 -4.56
C ALA A 131 -3.17 -22.72 -5.24
N GLN A 132 -3.91 -23.50 -4.47
CA GLN A 132 -4.71 -24.63 -4.97
C GLN A 132 -6.10 -24.21 -5.48
N VAL A 133 -6.53 -22.95 -5.27
CA VAL A 133 -7.84 -22.46 -5.69
C VAL A 133 -7.74 -21.80 -7.06
N THR A 134 -8.61 -22.23 -7.97
CA THR A 134 -8.72 -21.68 -9.34
C THR A 134 -9.97 -20.82 -9.51
N ALA A 135 -11.03 -21.12 -8.76
CA ALA A 135 -12.29 -20.37 -8.75
C ALA A 135 -13.03 -20.61 -7.43
N VAL A 136 -14.04 -19.80 -7.16
CA VAL A 136 -14.88 -19.90 -5.95
C VAL A 136 -16.34 -19.88 -6.34
N GLN A 137 -17.13 -20.80 -5.78
CA GLN A 137 -18.58 -20.75 -5.82
C GLN A 137 -19.10 -20.50 -4.42
N VAL A 138 -19.94 -19.49 -4.26
CA VAL A 138 -20.55 -19.13 -2.96
C VAL A 138 -22.05 -19.44 -3.00
N SER A 139 -22.54 -20.12 -1.98
CA SER A 139 -23.97 -20.32 -1.74
C SER A 139 -24.38 -19.78 -0.37
N ILE A 140 -25.61 -19.29 -0.27
CA ILE A 140 -26.21 -18.77 0.96
C ILE A 140 -27.54 -19.53 1.18
N GLY A 141 -27.64 -20.26 2.28
CA GLY A 141 -28.84 -21.07 2.56
C GLY A 141 -29.17 -22.05 1.43
N GLY A 142 -28.17 -22.62 0.77
CA GLY A 142 -28.27 -23.54 -0.34
C GLY A 142 -28.55 -22.90 -1.73
N LEU A 143 -28.68 -21.57 -1.80
CA LEU A 143 -28.85 -20.84 -3.06
C LEU A 143 -27.50 -20.32 -3.55
N VAL A 144 -27.08 -20.74 -4.75
CA VAL A 144 -25.83 -20.27 -5.38
C VAL A 144 -25.96 -18.78 -5.73
N ILE A 145 -24.99 -17.99 -5.32
CA ILE A 145 -24.91 -16.56 -5.67
C ILE A 145 -24.28 -16.42 -7.04
N VAL A 146 -24.93 -15.63 -7.87
CA VAL A 146 -24.52 -15.40 -9.26
C VAL A 146 -23.79 -14.07 -9.36
N GLY A 147 -22.63 -14.06 -9.99
CA GLY A 147 -21.85 -12.85 -10.28
C GLY A 147 -22.46 -11.99 -11.40
N GLU A 148 -21.84 -10.85 -11.69
CA GLU A 148 -22.36 -9.83 -12.62
C GLU A 148 -22.75 -10.39 -14.00
N PHE A 149 -22.01 -11.34 -14.53
CA PHE A 149 -22.23 -11.88 -15.89
C PHE A 149 -22.95 -13.24 -15.90
N GLY A 150 -23.67 -13.60 -14.84
CA GLY A 150 -24.37 -14.86 -14.73
C GLY A 150 -23.47 -16.05 -14.43
N ARG A 151 -22.20 -15.83 -14.08
CA ARG A 151 -21.26 -16.87 -13.66
C ARG A 151 -21.51 -17.26 -12.21
N THR A 152 -21.29 -18.53 -11.90
CA THR A 152 -21.40 -19.09 -10.55
C THR A 152 -20.05 -19.53 -10.00
N GLU A 153 -19.08 -19.85 -10.85
CA GLU A 153 -17.68 -20.05 -10.51
C GLU A 153 -16.94 -18.76 -10.86
N LEU A 154 -16.40 -18.09 -9.85
CA LEU A 154 -15.84 -16.73 -9.92
C LEU A 154 -14.36 -16.74 -9.52
N ASP A 155 -13.62 -15.83 -10.09
CA ASP A 155 -12.22 -15.57 -9.78
C ASP A 155 -11.96 -14.06 -9.57
N ASP A 156 -10.71 -13.67 -9.38
CA ASP A 156 -10.33 -12.27 -9.17
C ASP A 156 -10.56 -11.39 -10.42
N ASP A 157 -10.59 -11.96 -11.60
CA ASP A 157 -10.88 -11.24 -12.85
C ASP A 157 -12.32 -10.70 -12.88
N ASP A 158 -13.27 -11.36 -12.21
CA ASP A 158 -14.66 -10.90 -12.10
C ASP A 158 -14.79 -9.60 -11.28
N PHE A 159 -13.79 -9.30 -10.44
CA PHE A 159 -13.76 -8.13 -9.54
C PHE A 159 -12.66 -7.13 -9.86
N THR A 160 -12.09 -7.16 -11.06
CA THR A 160 -10.97 -6.31 -11.48
C THR A 160 -11.24 -4.82 -11.24
N ARG A 161 -12.50 -4.36 -11.37
CA ARG A 161 -12.87 -2.96 -11.12
C ARG A 161 -12.67 -2.53 -9.66
N MET A 162 -12.80 -3.47 -8.72
CA MET A 162 -12.61 -3.23 -7.29
C MET A 162 -11.16 -3.40 -6.86
N SER A 163 -10.30 -3.88 -7.75
CA SER A 163 -8.88 -4.05 -7.47
C SER A 163 -8.20 -2.70 -7.20
N PRO A 164 -7.40 -2.56 -6.12
CA PRO A 164 -6.58 -1.36 -5.91
C PRO A 164 -5.54 -1.19 -7.02
N ASP A 165 -5.18 -2.27 -7.70
CA ASP A 165 -4.20 -2.26 -8.78
C ASP A 165 -4.83 -1.99 -10.15
N ASN A 166 -6.16 -2.07 -10.28
CA ASN A 166 -6.86 -1.69 -11.49
C ASN A 166 -6.96 -0.16 -11.59
N VAL A 167 -5.87 0.45 -11.96
CA VAL A 167 -5.90 1.83 -12.44
C VAL A 167 -6.05 1.75 -13.94
N THR A 168 -7.12 2.28 -14.46
CA THR A 168 -7.44 2.32 -15.92
C THR A 168 -6.37 3.04 -16.75
N ALA A 169 -5.49 3.82 -16.13
CA ALA A 169 -4.30 4.37 -16.75
C ALA A 169 -3.13 3.40 -16.61
N GLN A 170 -2.39 3.22 -17.68
CA GLN A 170 -1.08 2.59 -17.62
C GLN A 170 -0.28 3.34 -16.55
N ARG A 171 0.20 2.62 -15.51
CA ARG A 171 1.11 3.19 -14.50
C ARG A 171 2.44 3.49 -15.20
N SER A 172 2.46 4.59 -15.94
CA SER A 172 3.64 5.06 -16.67
C SER A 172 4.62 5.72 -15.70
N LEU A 173 5.89 5.57 -15.99
CA LEU A 173 6.94 6.29 -15.29
C LEU A 173 7.09 7.69 -15.88
N PHE A 174 7.15 8.68 -15.02
CA PHE A 174 7.40 10.08 -15.37
C PHE A 174 8.70 10.55 -14.74
N ALA A 175 9.35 11.50 -15.38
CA ALA A 175 10.58 12.10 -14.91
C ALA A 175 10.57 13.62 -15.08
N ILE A 176 11.51 14.27 -14.41
CA ILE A 176 11.94 15.62 -14.76
C ILE A 176 13.26 15.49 -15.51
N ALA A 177 13.27 15.91 -16.77
CA ALA A 177 14.44 15.97 -17.60
C ALA A 177 14.55 17.37 -18.23
N GLU A 178 15.73 17.98 -18.19
CA GLU A 178 15.99 19.33 -18.71
C GLU A 178 14.98 20.39 -18.19
N GLY A 179 14.54 20.23 -16.92
CA GLY A 179 13.57 21.13 -16.28
C GLY A 179 12.14 21.01 -16.79
N ARG A 180 11.78 19.90 -17.46
CA ARG A 180 10.44 19.61 -17.99
C ARG A 180 9.95 18.26 -17.50
N VAL A 181 8.66 18.10 -17.39
CA VAL A 181 8.04 16.81 -17.13
C VAL A 181 7.99 16.00 -18.41
N VAL A 182 8.46 14.76 -18.33
CA VAL A 182 8.48 13.82 -19.45
C VAL A 182 7.89 12.48 -19.02
N ALA A 183 7.25 11.77 -19.95
CA ALA A 183 6.82 10.40 -19.76
C ALA A 183 7.86 9.47 -20.41
N LEU A 184 8.21 8.38 -19.70
CA LEU A 184 9.09 7.34 -20.21
C LEU A 184 8.25 6.24 -20.86
N ARG A 185 8.63 5.83 -22.07
CA ARG A 185 8.00 4.68 -22.75
C ARG A 185 8.62 3.38 -22.24
N GLU A 186 7.78 2.42 -21.90
CA GLU A 186 8.23 1.12 -21.35
C GLU A 186 9.11 0.31 -22.32
N ALA A 187 8.86 0.44 -23.61
CA ALA A 187 9.62 -0.28 -24.64
C ALA A 187 11.06 0.22 -24.80
N ASP A 188 11.28 1.50 -24.52
CA ASP A 188 12.58 2.14 -24.54
C ASP A 188 12.63 3.22 -23.44
N TRP A 189 13.24 2.88 -22.32
CA TRP A 189 13.40 3.77 -21.16
C TRP A 189 14.28 5.00 -21.46
N ALA A 190 14.92 5.04 -22.62
CA ALA A 190 15.67 6.18 -23.11
C ALA A 190 14.81 7.15 -23.95
N ASP A 191 13.59 6.77 -24.32
CA ASP A 191 12.70 7.61 -25.13
C ASP A 191 11.76 8.44 -24.23
N PHE A 192 12.01 9.74 -24.20
CA PHE A 192 11.25 10.72 -23.41
C PHE A 192 10.20 11.42 -24.29
N SER A 193 8.94 11.31 -23.88
CA SER A 193 7.85 12.09 -24.49
C SER A 193 7.49 13.27 -23.57
N PRO A 194 7.61 14.53 -24.04
CA PRO A 194 7.23 15.69 -23.25
C PRO A 194 5.76 15.61 -22.82
N VAL A 195 5.50 15.97 -21.56
CA VAL A 195 4.14 16.17 -21.04
C VAL A 195 3.80 17.65 -21.19
N GLU A 196 2.73 17.94 -21.92
CA GLU A 196 2.24 19.32 -22.07
C GLU A 196 1.59 19.79 -20.76
N ALA A 197 2.39 20.37 -19.88
CA ALA A 197 1.95 20.96 -18.63
C ALA A 197 2.68 22.29 -18.40
N ASP A 198 1.94 23.34 -18.04
CA ASP A 198 2.50 24.67 -17.76
C ASP A 198 3.19 24.67 -16.37
N LEU A 199 4.39 24.13 -16.32
CA LEU A 199 5.21 24.03 -15.12
C LEU A 199 6.58 24.66 -15.36
N THR A 200 6.97 25.57 -14.47
CA THR A 200 8.27 26.24 -14.54
C THR A 200 9.20 25.62 -13.49
N ARG A 201 10.29 25.01 -13.95
CA ARG A 201 11.35 24.41 -13.12
C ARG A 201 10.80 23.53 -11.99
N PRO A 202 10.07 22.44 -12.32
CA PRO A 202 9.63 21.48 -11.32
C PRO A 202 10.83 20.81 -10.64
N GLU A 203 10.74 20.57 -9.33
CA GLU A 203 11.78 19.93 -8.52
C GLU A 203 11.34 18.52 -8.06
N LEU A 204 10.05 18.36 -7.73
CA LEU A 204 9.40 17.12 -7.40
C LEU A 204 8.04 17.07 -8.08
N ILE A 205 7.65 15.92 -8.58
CA ILE A 205 6.37 15.77 -9.28
C ILE A 205 5.53 14.64 -8.69
N ALA A 206 4.22 14.73 -8.93
CA ALA A 206 3.26 13.64 -8.88
C ALA A 206 2.33 13.74 -10.08
N VAL A 207 1.94 12.61 -10.64
CA VAL A 207 1.05 12.54 -11.79
C VAL A 207 -0.19 11.75 -11.41
N ARG A 208 -1.38 12.30 -11.66
CA ARG A 208 -2.64 11.65 -11.35
C ARG A 208 -2.81 10.38 -12.19
N SER A 209 -3.44 9.37 -11.62
CA SER A 209 -3.57 8.05 -12.27
C SER A 209 -4.25 8.07 -13.64
N ASP A 210 -5.18 8.99 -13.88
CA ASP A 210 -5.86 9.18 -15.16
C ASP A 210 -5.10 10.12 -16.12
N LEU A 211 -3.89 10.54 -15.74
CA LEU A 211 -3.00 11.44 -16.49
C LEU A 211 -3.60 12.83 -16.77
N ALA A 212 -4.65 13.24 -16.08
CA ALA A 212 -5.30 14.51 -16.33
C ALA A 212 -4.57 15.70 -15.71
N GLU A 213 -3.79 15.48 -14.64
CA GLU A 213 -3.11 16.54 -13.90
C GLU A 213 -1.72 16.12 -13.42
N VAL A 214 -0.82 17.09 -13.42
CA VAL A 214 0.51 17.00 -12.80
C VAL A 214 0.59 17.99 -11.65
N ALA A 215 0.96 17.53 -10.47
CA ALA A 215 1.31 18.37 -9.34
C ALA A 215 2.83 18.50 -9.26
N ALA A 216 3.34 19.69 -9.06
CA ALA A 216 4.76 19.94 -8.96
C ALA A 216 5.13 20.85 -7.79
N ILE A 217 6.22 20.53 -7.12
CA ILE A 217 6.91 21.43 -6.21
C ILE A 217 7.90 22.25 -6.99
N THR A 218 7.90 23.56 -6.75
CA THR A 218 8.76 24.55 -7.41
C THR A 218 9.32 25.53 -6.38
N ASP A 219 10.21 26.43 -6.84
CA ASP A 219 10.71 27.56 -6.07
C ASP A 219 11.40 27.16 -4.75
N SER A 220 12.33 26.22 -4.83
CA SER A 220 13.08 25.73 -3.66
C SER A 220 12.16 25.20 -2.55
N ALA A 221 11.26 24.29 -2.95
CA ALA A 221 10.29 23.62 -2.08
C ALA A 221 9.35 24.57 -1.32
N THR A 222 8.96 25.69 -1.93
CA THR A 222 8.05 26.66 -1.32
C THR A 222 6.70 26.78 -1.98
N ARG A 223 6.51 26.21 -3.17
CA ARG A 223 5.27 26.33 -3.91
C ARG A 223 4.82 24.99 -4.52
N LEU A 224 3.58 24.61 -4.28
CA LEU A 224 2.91 23.52 -4.95
C LEU A 224 2.00 24.07 -6.04
N VAL A 225 2.25 23.62 -7.25
CA VAL A 225 1.53 24.00 -8.46
C VAL A 225 0.79 22.77 -8.99
N LEU A 226 -0.44 22.96 -9.44
CA LEU A 226 -1.25 21.94 -10.13
C LEU A 226 -1.46 22.40 -11.56
N ALA A 227 -1.06 21.57 -12.53
CA ALA A 227 -1.16 21.82 -13.96
C ALA A 227 -2.00 20.73 -14.62
N PRO A 228 -3.12 21.06 -15.25
CA PRO A 228 -3.84 20.14 -16.13
C PRO A 228 -2.97 19.79 -17.34
N VAL A 229 -2.99 18.52 -17.75
CA VAL A 229 -2.28 18.06 -18.96
C VAL A 229 -3.00 18.57 -20.20
N GLY A 230 -2.26 19.11 -21.17
CA GLY A 230 -2.82 19.71 -22.37
C GLY A 230 -3.48 21.08 -22.18
N ALA A 231 -3.44 21.66 -21.00
CA ALA A 231 -4.03 22.96 -20.69
C ALA A 231 -2.96 24.05 -20.55
N ALA A 232 -3.31 25.28 -20.93
CA ALA A 232 -2.38 26.39 -20.98
C ALA A 232 -2.05 27.05 -19.64
N LYS A 233 -2.76 26.72 -18.54
CA LYS A 233 -2.57 27.44 -17.27
C LYS A 233 -2.55 26.51 -16.07
N SER A 234 -1.45 26.59 -15.35
CA SER A 234 -1.31 26.02 -14.01
C SER A 234 -1.85 26.94 -12.94
N ARG A 235 -2.10 26.40 -11.73
CA ARG A 235 -2.48 27.17 -10.56
C ARG A 235 -1.67 26.77 -9.33
N THR A 236 -1.29 27.75 -8.53
CA THR A 236 -0.70 27.50 -7.21
C THR A 236 -1.81 27.04 -6.25
N VAL A 237 -1.61 25.90 -5.62
CA VAL A 237 -2.59 25.34 -4.65
C VAL A 237 -2.12 25.44 -3.22
N ARG A 238 -0.79 25.53 -3.00
CA ARG A 238 -0.21 25.72 -1.67
C ARG A 238 1.11 26.48 -1.75
N THR A 239 1.36 27.31 -0.72
CA THR A 239 2.66 27.95 -0.46
C THR A 239 3.12 27.64 0.95
N GLY A 240 4.42 27.59 1.18
CA GLY A 240 5.03 27.31 2.48
C GLY A 240 6.42 26.70 2.32
N ALA A 241 7.27 26.86 3.32
CA ALA A 241 8.61 26.29 3.28
C ALA A 241 8.62 24.78 3.52
N GLY A 242 9.58 24.10 2.89
CA GLY A 242 9.84 22.68 3.11
C GLY A 242 8.70 21.76 2.65
N LEU A 243 8.04 22.11 1.54
CA LEU A 243 7.07 21.24 0.89
C LEU A 243 7.77 19.95 0.42
N LEU A 244 7.14 18.83 0.71
CA LEU A 244 7.60 17.50 0.30
C LEU A 244 6.88 17.07 -0.99
N ARG A 245 7.33 15.96 -1.58
CA ARG A 245 6.67 15.37 -2.75
C ARG A 245 5.17 15.27 -2.52
N PRO A 246 4.34 15.85 -3.41
CA PRO A 246 2.91 15.66 -3.36
C PRO A 246 2.53 14.24 -3.77
N ASP A 247 1.31 13.82 -3.45
CA ASP A 247 0.80 12.53 -3.84
C ASP A 247 -0.67 12.62 -4.27
N PHE A 248 -1.06 11.81 -5.24
CA PHE A 248 -2.46 11.67 -5.63
C PHE A 248 -3.04 10.40 -5.04
N ALA A 249 -4.17 10.52 -4.37
CA ALA A 249 -4.98 9.38 -4.01
C ALA A 249 -5.79 8.89 -5.21
N ARG A 250 -6.18 7.62 -5.22
CA ARG A 250 -7.00 6.99 -6.26
C ARG A 250 -8.29 7.78 -6.58
N ASN A 251 -8.90 8.39 -5.59
CA ASN A 251 -10.11 9.22 -5.74
C ASN A 251 -9.84 10.63 -6.29
N GLY A 252 -8.61 10.93 -6.72
CA GLY A 252 -8.21 12.22 -7.28
C GLY A 252 -7.84 13.28 -6.24
N GLU A 253 -7.85 12.97 -4.94
CA GLU A 253 -7.36 13.89 -3.91
C GLU A 253 -5.86 14.16 -4.09
N LEU A 254 -5.48 15.44 -4.11
CA LEU A 254 -4.08 15.84 -4.06
C LEU A 254 -3.65 16.06 -2.61
N TRP A 255 -2.71 15.26 -2.14
CA TRP A 255 -2.13 15.34 -0.81
C TRP A 255 -0.82 16.11 -0.82
N SER A 256 -0.62 16.95 0.16
CA SER A 256 0.58 17.75 0.32
C SER A 256 0.96 17.88 1.79
N ALA A 257 2.24 17.74 2.09
CA ALA A 257 2.80 17.91 3.43
C ALA A 257 4.05 18.78 3.39
N THR A 258 4.48 19.22 4.57
CA THR A 258 5.78 19.86 4.76
C THR A 258 6.64 19.03 5.71
N ALA A 259 7.93 19.27 5.71
CA ALA A 259 8.87 18.62 6.60
C ALA A 259 8.60 18.84 8.10
N SER A 260 7.65 19.71 8.46
CA SER A 260 7.31 19.98 9.87
C SER A 260 6.62 18.82 10.58
N GLY A 261 6.10 17.84 9.83
CA GLY A 261 5.52 16.61 10.39
C GLY A 261 4.09 16.32 9.95
N PRO A 262 3.47 15.24 10.47
CA PRO A 262 2.16 14.76 10.03
C PRO A 262 1.02 15.76 10.17
N GLY A 263 1.04 16.68 11.12
CA GLY A 263 0.02 17.74 11.26
C GLY A 263 0.02 18.78 10.14
N SER A 264 1.02 18.72 9.24
CA SER A 264 1.13 19.63 8.09
C SER A 264 0.33 19.19 6.87
N PHE A 265 -0.18 17.96 6.84
CA PHE A 265 -0.94 17.46 5.69
C PHE A 265 -2.14 18.34 5.34
N ARG A 266 -2.31 18.57 4.05
CA ARG A 266 -3.47 19.20 3.43
C ARG A 266 -3.89 18.37 2.23
N VAL A 267 -5.19 18.23 2.07
CA VAL A 267 -5.80 17.55 0.92
C VAL A 267 -6.59 18.55 0.12
N PHE A 268 -6.39 18.54 -1.18
CA PHE A 268 -7.11 19.39 -2.13
C PHE A 268 -8.05 18.49 -2.94
N ARG A 269 -9.34 18.74 -2.83
CA ARG A 269 -10.42 18.01 -3.49
C ARG A 269 -11.51 18.98 -3.90
N ASP A 270 -11.91 18.99 -5.18
CA ASP A 270 -13.03 19.80 -5.71
C ASP A 270 -12.96 21.30 -5.34
N GLY A 271 -11.73 21.85 -5.38
CA GLY A 271 -11.48 23.25 -5.02
C GLY A 271 -11.42 23.52 -3.51
N LEU A 272 -11.69 22.54 -2.67
CA LEU A 272 -11.62 22.63 -1.21
C LEU A 272 -10.22 22.27 -0.71
N THR A 273 -9.85 22.84 0.43
CA THR A 273 -8.64 22.46 1.18
C THR A 273 -9.07 21.86 2.52
N ILE A 274 -8.78 20.57 2.69
CA ILE A 274 -9.10 19.83 3.90
C ILE A 274 -7.82 19.70 4.74
N ARG A 275 -7.91 20.04 6.03
CA ARG A 275 -6.85 19.82 6.99
C ARG A 275 -6.92 18.39 7.48
N VAL A 276 -5.79 17.67 7.42
CA VAL A 276 -5.70 16.32 7.95
C VAL A 276 -5.34 16.37 9.42
N ASP A 277 -6.08 15.65 10.25
CA ASP A 277 -5.74 15.46 11.65
C ASP A 277 -4.72 14.32 11.79
N GLY A 278 -3.50 14.66 12.12
CA GLY A 278 -2.40 13.72 12.41
C GLY A 278 -2.01 13.71 13.89
N SER A 279 -2.91 14.10 14.79
CA SER A 279 -2.60 14.29 16.23
C SER A 279 -2.23 12.99 16.95
N GLU A 280 -2.70 11.84 16.47
CA GLU A 280 -2.38 10.51 16.99
C GLU A 280 -1.01 9.99 16.54
N LEU A 281 -0.38 10.62 15.55
CA LEU A 281 0.91 10.19 15.03
C LEU A 281 2.07 10.82 15.83
N PRO A 282 3.27 10.21 15.78
CA PRO A 282 4.45 10.81 16.41
C PRO A 282 4.70 12.24 15.89
N LYS A 283 4.84 13.20 16.78
CA LYS A 283 5.08 14.62 16.46
C LYS A 283 6.55 14.83 16.10
N ARG A 284 6.96 14.35 14.94
CA ARG A 284 8.34 14.38 14.43
C ARG A 284 8.38 14.95 13.03
N PRO A 285 9.51 15.50 12.58
CA PRO A 285 9.67 15.96 11.20
C PRO A 285 9.42 14.84 10.20
N LEU A 286 8.70 15.15 9.14
CA LEU A 286 8.40 14.24 8.02
C LEU A 286 9.54 14.32 7.00
N VAL A 287 9.96 13.16 6.49
CA VAL A 287 10.97 13.03 5.43
C VAL A 287 10.31 12.66 4.11
N ALA A 288 9.46 11.64 4.13
CA ALA A 288 8.73 11.17 2.95
C ALA A 288 7.37 10.58 3.36
N SER A 289 6.45 10.53 2.41
CA SER A 289 5.13 9.91 2.58
C SER A 289 4.61 9.36 1.27
N LYS A 290 3.83 8.27 1.32
CA LYS A 290 3.14 7.70 0.16
C LYS A 290 1.83 7.05 0.60
N LEU A 291 0.74 7.38 -0.10
CA LEU A 291 -0.56 6.74 0.08
C LEU A 291 -0.55 5.32 -0.49
N SER A 292 -1.27 4.40 0.15
CA SER A 292 -1.51 3.08 -0.42
C SER A 292 -2.38 3.17 -1.68
N PRO A 293 -2.25 2.21 -2.62
CA PRO A 293 -3.06 2.21 -3.85
C PRO A 293 -4.57 2.16 -3.59
N ASP A 294 -4.99 1.54 -2.50
CA ASP A 294 -6.39 1.52 -2.04
C ASP A 294 -6.81 2.84 -1.34
N GLY A 295 -5.85 3.69 -0.98
CA GLY A 295 -6.07 4.97 -0.33
C GLY A 295 -6.44 4.91 1.15
N THR A 296 -6.47 3.72 1.77
CA THR A 296 -6.85 3.56 3.18
C THR A 296 -5.68 3.66 4.15
N ARG A 297 -4.45 3.70 3.64
CA ARG A 297 -3.22 3.77 4.45
C ARG A 297 -2.25 4.79 3.88
N ILE A 298 -1.35 5.25 4.73
CA ILE A 298 -0.24 6.10 4.34
C ILE A 298 1.03 5.61 5.02
N ALA A 299 2.07 5.38 4.23
CA ALA A 299 3.41 5.09 4.74
C ALA A 299 4.18 6.38 4.95
N LEU A 300 4.91 6.50 6.05
CA LEU A 300 5.63 7.70 6.45
C LEU A 300 7.06 7.35 6.86
N VAL A 301 7.99 8.23 6.51
CA VAL A 301 9.33 8.30 7.10
C VAL A 301 9.38 9.50 8.02
N LEU A 302 9.59 9.27 9.32
CA LEU A 302 9.67 10.30 10.34
C LEU A 302 11.12 10.39 10.87
N ARG A 303 11.63 11.61 11.07
CA ARG A 303 12.95 11.83 11.63
C ARG A 303 12.94 11.66 13.15
N ASN A 304 13.85 10.87 13.68
CA ASN A 304 14.04 10.64 15.11
C ASN A 304 15.49 10.91 15.51
N GLY A 305 15.80 12.19 15.76
CA GLY A 305 17.18 12.64 15.97
C GLY A 305 18.01 12.49 14.69
N THR A 306 19.08 11.70 14.74
CA THR A 306 19.93 11.35 13.61
C THR A 306 19.42 10.17 12.79
N ARG A 307 18.45 9.40 13.33
CA ARG A 307 17.83 8.22 12.71
C ARG A 307 16.49 8.58 12.10
N THR A 308 15.89 7.61 11.42
CA THR A 308 14.52 7.69 10.93
C THR A 308 13.71 6.51 11.46
N GLU A 309 12.41 6.72 11.54
CA GLU A 309 11.41 5.70 11.84
C GLU A 309 10.45 5.62 10.66
N VAL A 310 10.25 4.43 10.15
CA VAL A 310 9.28 4.14 9.09
C VAL A 310 8.05 3.51 9.72
N GLY A 311 6.88 3.84 9.22
CA GLY A 311 5.66 3.17 9.68
C GLY A 311 4.47 3.49 8.81
N VAL A 312 3.36 2.86 9.13
CA VAL A 312 2.09 2.96 8.39
C VAL A 312 0.99 3.44 9.33
N ALA A 313 0.23 4.43 8.87
CA ALA A 313 -0.99 4.89 9.52
C ALA A 313 -2.22 4.60 8.65
N VAL A 314 -3.38 4.49 9.28
CA VAL A 314 -4.68 4.34 8.62
C VAL A 314 -5.25 5.71 8.29
N VAL A 315 -5.79 5.86 7.10
CA VAL A 315 -6.44 7.07 6.62
C VAL A 315 -7.95 6.92 6.75
N VAL A 316 -8.52 7.55 7.75
CA VAL A 316 -9.96 7.56 7.99
C VAL A 316 -10.56 8.80 7.35
N ARG A 317 -11.51 8.60 6.43
CA ARG A 317 -12.24 9.67 5.74
C ARG A 317 -13.67 9.70 6.20
N THR A 318 -14.13 10.90 6.51
CA THR A 318 -15.54 11.25 6.63
C THR A 318 -15.85 12.36 5.63
N ASP A 319 -17.12 12.79 5.52
CA ASP A 319 -17.50 13.82 4.56
C ASP A 319 -16.69 15.11 4.73
N ASP A 320 -16.41 15.51 5.97
CA ASP A 320 -15.78 16.79 6.31
C ASP A 320 -14.35 16.67 6.85
N GLN A 321 -13.88 15.47 7.19
CA GLN A 321 -12.63 15.29 7.91
C GLN A 321 -11.81 14.12 7.37
N ILE A 322 -10.51 14.30 7.44
CA ILE A 322 -9.55 13.23 7.20
C ILE A 322 -8.65 13.13 8.44
N ARG A 323 -8.51 11.91 8.95
CA ARG A 323 -7.75 11.61 10.16
C ARG A 323 -6.74 10.50 9.91
N LEU A 324 -5.54 10.63 10.46
CA LEU A 324 -4.51 9.59 10.46
C LEU A 324 -4.48 8.94 11.84
N THR A 325 -4.71 7.62 11.90
CA THR A 325 -4.82 6.86 13.14
C THR A 325 -4.02 5.56 13.07
N GLY A 326 -3.97 4.79 14.14
CA GLY A 326 -3.45 3.44 14.14
C GLY A 326 -1.99 3.34 13.66
N TRP A 327 -1.12 4.27 14.08
CA TRP A 327 0.30 4.25 13.74
C TRP A 327 0.95 2.92 14.10
N ARG A 328 1.59 2.29 13.13
CA ARG A 328 2.39 1.08 13.30
C ARG A 328 3.80 1.33 12.77
N PRO A 329 4.82 1.31 13.62
CA PRO A 329 6.21 1.32 13.16
C PRO A 329 6.54 0.01 12.43
N LEU A 330 7.38 0.12 11.39
CA LEU A 330 7.91 -1.01 10.63
C LEU A 330 9.38 -1.20 10.95
N GLU A 331 9.77 -2.44 11.21
CA GLU A 331 11.17 -2.79 11.49
C GLU A 331 11.93 -3.03 10.20
N VAL A 332 12.45 -1.98 9.58
CA VAL A 332 13.19 -2.04 8.31
C VAL A 332 14.52 -2.79 8.46
N ASN A 333 15.13 -2.74 9.63
CA ASN A 333 16.48 -3.30 9.89
C ASN A 333 16.50 -4.81 10.11
N LEU A 334 15.36 -5.50 10.04
CA LEU A 334 15.28 -6.96 10.22
C LEU A 334 16.13 -7.76 9.24
N SER A 335 16.39 -7.21 8.04
CA SER A 335 17.15 -7.89 6.99
C SER A 335 18.62 -7.49 6.97
N THR A 336 18.95 -6.24 7.31
CA THR A 336 20.32 -5.71 7.22
C THR A 336 21.08 -5.84 8.53
N GLY A 337 20.38 -5.95 9.66
CA GLY A 337 20.99 -5.96 11.00
C GLY A 337 21.74 -4.67 11.36
N THR A 338 21.70 -3.65 10.49
CA THR A 338 22.35 -2.35 10.68
C THR A 338 21.32 -1.22 10.70
N ASP A 339 21.54 -0.27 11.58
CA ASP A 339 20.77 0.97 11.61
C ASP A 339 21.02 1.78 10.32
N GLY A 340 19.97 2.34 9.76
CA GLY A 340 20.03 3.18 8.58
C GLY A 340 19.08 4.36 8.68
N ALA A 341 19.28 5.36 7.82
CA ALA A 341 18.36 6.47 7.65
C ALA A 341 17.51 6.23 6.41
N ALA A 342 16.21 6.04 6.57
CA ALA A 342 15.27 5.99 5.46
C ALA A 342 15.21 7.37 4.77
N LEU A 343 15.29 7.37 3.45
CA LEU A 343 15.33 8.56 2.60
C LEU A 343 14.02 8.75 1.84
N ASP A 344 13.46 7.65 1.32
CA ASP A 344 12.26 7.65 0.50
C ASP A 344 11.53 6.31 0.64
N LEU A 345 10.28 6.22 0.19
CA LEU A 345 9.48 5.00 0.25
C LEU A 345 8.41 4.95 -0.85
N GLY A 346 7.89 3.75 -1.09
CA GLY A 346 6.75 3.53 -1.97
C GLY A 346 6.04 2.22 -1.65
N TRP A 347 4.83 2.05 -2.16
CA TRP A 347 4.08 0.80 -2.01
C TRP A 347 4.44 -0.17 -3.13
N ALA A 348 4.78 -1.38 -2.75
CA ALA A 348 5.14 -2.47 -3.65
C ALA A 348 4.17 -3.64 -3.49
N SER A 349 4.17 -4.56 -4.45
CA SER A 349 3.58 -5.88 -4.29
C SER A 349 4.67 -6.95 -4.36
N ARG A 350 4.45 -8.07 -3.69
CA ARG A 350 5.43 -9.16 -3.58
C ARG A 350 5.70 -9.90 -4.89
N SER A 351 4.78 -9.84 -5.84
CA SER A 351 4.78 -10.74 -6.99
C SER A 351 4.70 -10.03 -8.33
N THR A 352 5.46 -10.56 -9.29
CA THR A 352 5.24 -10.38 -10.73
C THR A 352 4.16 -11.34 -11.28
N SER A 353 3.63 -12.25 -10.44
CA SER A 353 2.51 -13.13 -10.78
C SER A 353 1.19 -12.44 -10.47
N THR A 354 0.19 -12.68 -11.29
CA THR A 354 -1.15 -12.08 -11.28
C THR A 354 -1.99 -12.37 -10.03
N LYS A 355 -1.47 -13.07 -9.02
CA LYS A 355 -2.16 -13.33 -7.76
C LYS A 355 -1.78 -12.28 -6.72
N TRP A 356 -2.78 -11.70 -6.11
CA TRP A 356 -2.73 -10.69 -5.05
C TRP A 356 -1.68 -11.01 -3.99
N SER A 357 -0.72 -10.13 -3.84
CA SER A 357 0.28 -10.21 -2.78
C SER A 357 -0.02 -9.18 -1.71
N PRO A 358 0.33 -9.49 -0.44
CA PRO A 358 0.19 -8.51 0.62
C PRO A 358 0.92 -7.23 0.27
N ALA A 359 0.34 -6.10 0.68
CA ALA A 359 0.95 -4.81 0.51
C ALA A 359 2.30 -4.76 1.25
N GLU A 360 3.34 -4.40 0.54
CA GLU A 360 4.68 -4.16 1.09
C GLU A 360 5.04 -2.69 0.92
N VAL A 361 5.82 -2.17 1.85
CA VAL A 361 6.46 -0.86 1.73
C VAL A 361 7.90 -1.07 1.31
N ALA A 362 8.29 -0.58 0.15
CA ALA A 362 9.68 -0.49 -0.25
C ALA A 362 10.28 0.79 0.34
N VAL A 363 11.38 0.66 1.05
CA VAL A 363 12.07 1.74 1.76
C VAL A 363 13.47 1.86 1.23
N LEU A 364 13.80 3.02 0.68
CA LEU A 364 15.16 3.39 0.36
C LEU A 364 15.84 3.91 1.63
N GLN A 365 16.94 3.28 2.03
CA GLN A 365 17.70 3.67 3.21
C GLN A 365 19.19 3.89 2.89
N ARG A 366 19.82 4.78 3.66
CA ARG A 366 21.27 4.92 3.72
C ARG A 366 21.77 4.22 4.96
N LEU A 367 22.66 3.26 4.78
CA LEU A 367 23.28 2.48 5.85
C LEU A 367 24.36 3.31 6.58
N GLU A 368 24.78 2.88 7.75
CA GLU A 368 25.89 3.52 8.50
C GLU A 368 27.22 3.49 7.73
N THR A 369 27.38 2.52 6.81
CA THR A 369 28.54 2.46 5.88
C THR A 369 28.57 3.60 4.87
N GLY A 370 27.46 4.33 4.68
CA GLY A 370 27.24 5.32 3.64
C GLY A 370 26.61 4.77 2.38
N ASP A 371 26.56 3.45 2.22
CA ASP A 371 25.89 2.79 1.09
C ASP A 371 24.37 2.98 1.17
N THR A 372 23.70 2.77 0.05
CA THR A 372 22.24 2.79 0.00
C THR A 372 21.67 1.43 -0.37
N SER A 373 20.53 1.08 0.21
CA SER A 373 19.82 -0.16 -0.09
C SER A 373 18.32 0.09 -0.11
N VAL A 374 17.59 -0.77 -0.83
CA VAL A 374 16.13 -0.82 -0.82
C VAL A 374 15.68 -2.07 -0.08
N VAL A 375 14.84 -1.89 0.93
CA VAL A 375 14.27 -2.98 1.72
C VAL A 375 12.77 -3.01 1.50
N ARG A 376 12.21 -4.17 1.21
CA ARG A 376 10.75 -4.41 1.21
C ARG A 376 10.33 -4.92 2.58
N VAL A 377 9.36 -4.26 3.17
CA VAL A 377 8.81 -4.62 4.49
C VAL A 377 7.32 -4.87 4.33
N SER A 378 6.83 -5.99 4.84
CA SER A 378 5.38 -6.22 4.88
C SER A 378 4.69 -5.16 5.74
N GLU A 379 3.50 -4.77 5.34
CA GLU A 379 2.72 -3.71 6.01
C GLU A 379 2.48 -3.97 7.50
N ASP A 380 2.44 -5.23 7.88
CA ASP A 380 2.30 -5.65 9.28
C ASP A 380 3.64 -5.68 10.05
N GLY A 381 4.76 -5.45 9.36
CA GLY A 381 6.10 -5.47 9.92
C GLY A 381 6.64 -6.87 10.21
N ALA A 382 5.95 -7.94 9.79
CA ALA A 382 6.35 -9.31 10.11
C ALA A 382 7.58 -9.79 9.31
N THR A 383 7.75 -9.29 8.09
CA THR A 383 8.85 -9.65 7.19
C THR A 383 9.54 -8.42 6.62
N ALA A 384 10.86 -8.52 6.45
CA ALA A 384 11.66 -7.56 5.72
C ALA A 384 12.66 -8.30 4.82
N THR A 385 12.85 -7.81 3.61
CA THR A 385 13.76 -8.38 2.62
C THR A 385 14.58 -7.28 1.98
N ASP A 386 15.91 -7.36 2.09
CA ASP A 386 16.82 -6.48 1.37
C ASP A 386 16.86 -6.90 -0.11
N ILE A 387 16.60 -5.98 -1.00
CA ILE A 387 16.61 -6.21 -2.45
C ILE A 387 17.74 -5.47 -3.16
N GLY A 388 18.66 -4.88 -2.41
CA GLY A 388 19.85 -4.20 -2.93
C GLY A 388 19.61 -2.75 -3.39
N PRO A 389 20.49 -2.20 -4.22
CA PRO A 389 21.65 -2.80 -4.89
C PRO A 389 22.83 -3.06 -3.94
N THR A 390 23.66 -4.05 -4.27
CA THR A 390 24.86 -4.40 -3.48
C THR A 390 26.06 -3.49 -3.72
N LYS A 391 26.02 -2.63 -4.72
CA LYS A 391 27.13 -1.72 -5.05
C LYS A 391 26.68 -0.28 -5.06
N ALA A 392 27.39 0.48 -4.28
CA ALA A 392 27.41 1.91 -4.03
C ALA A 392 26.97 2.83 -5.20
N ALA A 393 25.67 2.87 -5.47
CA ALA A 393 25.10 4.04 -6.07
C ALA A 393 24.55 4.89 -4.92
N SER A 394 24.84 6.18 -4.88
CA SER A 394 24.24 7.10 -3.92
C SER A 394 22.79 7.35 -4.31
N LEU A 395 21.90 6.38 -4.00
CA LEU A 395 20.48 6.50 -4.28
C LEU A 395 19.84 7.54 -3.37
N ILE A 396 18.97 8.38 -3.93
CA ILE A 396 18.32 9.48 -3.21
C ILE A 396 16.80 9.49 -3.29
N LYS A 397 16.22 8.85 -4.31
CA LYS A 397 14.77 8.80 -4.52
C LYS A 397 14.35 7.42 -5.00
N LEU A 398 13.09 7.07 -4.75
CA LEU A 398 12.51 5.77 -5.10
C LEU A 398 11.14 5.95 -5.73
N ALA A 399 10.95 5.41 -6.94
CA ALA A 399 9.65 5.30 -7.58
C ALA A 399 9.19 3.84 -7.53
N VAL A 400 8.11 3.57 -6.82
CA VAL A 400 7.55 2.22 -6.65
C VAL A 400 6.03 2.29 -6.67
N VAL A 401 5.43 1.40 -7.42
CA VAL A 401 3.99 1.10 -7.38
C VAL A 401 3.79 -0.40 -7.60
N PRO A 402 2.72 -1.01 -7.10
CA PRO A 402 2.41 -2.41 -7.37
C PRO A 402 2.31 -2.72 -8.86
N GLY A 403 2.81 -3.89 -9.27
CA GLY A 403 2.76 -4.35 -10.65
C GLY A 403 3.78 -3.71 -11.60
N ARG A 404 4.67 -2.84 -11.09
CA ARG A 404 5.75 -2.23 -11.87
C ARG A 404 7.11 -2.46 -11.21
N PRO A 405 8.19 -2.54 -12.00
CA PRO A 405 9.54 -2.59 -11.43
C PRO A 405 9.85 -1.34 -10.61
N ALA A 406 10.47 -1.50 -9.46
CA ALA A 406 10.97 -0.36 -8.71
C ALA A 406 12.09 0.35 -9.51
N VAL A 407 12.14 1.69 -9.41
CA VAL A 407 13.20 2.50 -10.00
C VAL A 407 13.79 3.40 -8.93
N ALA A 408 15.10 3.36 -8.76
CA ALA A 408 15.81 4.19 -7.80
C ALA A 408 16.72 5.18 -8.52
N LEU A 409 16.69 6.44 -8.10
CA LEU A 409 17.43 7.54 -8.70
C LEU A 409 18.66 7.91 -7.85
N THR A 410 19.79 8.08 -8.51
CA THR A 410 21.02 8.61 -7.89
C THR A 410 21.04 10.13 -7.86
N ASP A 411 21.94 10.69 -7.05
CA ASP A 411 22.24 12.12 -7.00
C ASP A 411 22.84 12.66 -8.31
N SER A 412 23.42 11.78 -9.14
CA SER A 412 23.95 12.13 -10.46
C SER A 412 22.91 12.07 -11.59
N GLY A 413 21.64 11.78 -11.29
CA GLY A 413 20.57 11.71 -12.27
C GLY A 413 20.50 10.38 -13.06
N ALA A 414 21.13 9.32 -12.56
CA ALA A 414 21.02 7.98 -13.12
C ALA A 414 19.94 7.18 -12.41
N GLY A 415 18.96 6.64 -13.14
CA GLY A 415 17.90 5.80 -12.62
C GLY A 415 18.16 4.33 -12.89
N TYR A 416 18.10 3.52 -11.85
CA TYR A 416 18.29 2.08 -11.89
C TYR A 416 16.96 1.35 -11.67
N ARG A 417 16.64 0.42 -12.56
CA ARG A 417 15.44 -0.42 -12.50
C ARG A 417 15.77 -1.75 -11.83
N PHE A 418 14.92 -2.14 -10.91
CA PHE A 418 14.96 -3.47 -10.29
C PHE A 418 14.56 -4.56 -11.28
N GLU A 419 15.37 -5.60 -11.42
CA GLU A 419 15.07 -6.80 -12.21
C GLU A 419 14.90 -8.04 -11.35
N SER A 420 15.78 -8.22 -10.38
CA SER A 420 15.72 -9.30 -9.41
C SER A 420 16.52 -8.91 -8.16
N GLU A 421 16.47 -9.72 -7.12
CA GLU A 421 17.23 -9.47 -5.89
C GLU A 421 18.69 -9.14 -6.19
N PHE A 422 19.14 -8.00 -5.67
CA PHE A 422 20.48 -7.42 -5.86
C PHE A 422 20.87 -7.08 -7.32
N ASN A 423 19.99 -7.28 -8.28
CA ASN A 423 20.23 -6.93 -9.68
C ASN A 423 19.39 -5.72 -10.09
N TRP A 424 20.06 -4.59 -10.17
CA TRP A 424 19.50 -3.31 -10.63
C TRP A 424 20.26 -2.85 -11.87
N VAL A 425 19.55 -2.58 -12.93
CA VAL A 425 20.12 -2.19 -14.23
C VAL A 425 19.88 -0.70 -14.51
N LEU A 426 20.87 -0.06 -15.12
CA LEU A 426 20.72 1.32 -15.54
C LEU A 426 19.61 1.41 -16.59
N ALA A 427 18.60 2.23 -16.31
CA ALA A 427 17.41 2.37 -17.14
C ALA A 427 17.32 3.77 -17.78
N VAL A 428 17.65 4.82 -17.01
CA VAL A 428 17.55 6.21 -17.47
C VAL A 428 18.75 7.02 -16.97
N THR A 429 19.06 8.11 -17.66
CA THR A 429 20.12 9.06 -17.28
C THR A 429 19.64 10.49 -17.45
N ALA A 430 20.31 11.41 -16.79
CA ALA A 430 20.07 12.84 -16.88
C ALA A 430 18.65 13.28 -16.48
N VAL A 431 18.13 12.68 -15.40
CA VAL A 431 16.84 13.05 -14.82
C VAL A 431 17.01 13.55 -13.39
N ASP A 432 16.18 14.52 -12.99
CA ASP A 432 16.23 15.16 -11.66
C ASP A 432 15.22 14.55 -10.69
N ASP A 433 14.16 13.93 -11.21
CA ASP A 433 13.10 13.29 -10.44
C ASP A 433 12.45 12.16 -11.23
N LEU A 434 11.89 11.18 -10.51
CA LEU A 434 11.17 10.03 -11.06
C LEU A 434 9.91 9.75 -10.23
N VAL A 435 8.82 9.41 -10.89
CA VAL A 435 7.58 8.98 -10.23
C VAL A 435 6.73 8.13 -11.16
N TYR A 436 6.07 7.12 -10.63
CA TYR A 436 4.94 6.49 -11.31
C TYR A 436 3.67 7.31 -11.13
N SER A 437 2.79 7.33 -12.14
CA SER A 437 1.43 7.82 -11.95
C SER A 437 0.67 6.94 -10.95
N GLY A 438 -0.11 7.54 -10.06
CA GLY A 438 -0.84 6.77 -9.04
C GLY A 438 -1.53 7.64 -8.03
#